data_a9bce9195f89c369222c2df28e1c1e59
#
_entry.id   a9bce9195f89c369222c2df28e1c1e59
#
_cell.length_a   1.000
_cell.length_b   1.000
_cell.length_c   1.000
_cell.angle_alpha   90.00
_cell.angle_beta   90.00
_cell.angle_gamma   90.00
#
_symmetry.space_group_name_H-M   'P 1'
#
loop_
_entity.id
_entity.type
_entity.pdbx_description
1 polymer ?
#
loop_
_entity_poly.entity_id
_entity_poly.type
_entity_poly.pdbx_seq_one_letter_code
_entity_poly.pdbx_strand_id
1 'polypeptide(L)'
;MNDDCKNITIGIELIDNPEWMGGMLYLRNLSLSLANLPIENRPIIRLLGPQPIITRFLDECNAHEIFREQTGETLLDRVLRKLGWNKASHNPIDVVYPGFGTTIPGAVTMRWIPDFQHRYLPELFSTQEIAARNASINALANSPGTVVFSSKVAANDFQRFFPGHRAIPRVWHFFSPIQLAPNAPPSGLHQEHRLPEKYLYLPNQFWAHKNHITVLKSLVVLRDQYRIIVPLVCSGAQSDRRNSSHFSKLREFIREHNLTDQVWFLGLVPRAEQLDVFRRAAAVVQPSLFEGWSTVVEDTRAIGRPLFLSDIPVHREQAPPTGSFFPPESHERLAALLAETWAHLSPGPDLDAEATALKQTRMQVRESALEFCRIAREALEAKGLPQ
;
A
#
# COMPACT_ATOMS: atom_id res chain seq x y z
N MET A 1 27.55 -2.73 -12.55
CA MET A 1 27.62 -2.24 -11.16
C MET A 1 27.06 -3.32 -10.26
N ASN A 2 27.74 -3.63 -9.16
CA ASN A 2 27.24 -4.68 -8.24
C ASN A 2 26.00 -4.16 -7.54
N ASP A 3 24.82 -4.72 -7.87
CA ASP A 3 23.52 -4.37 -7.24
C ASP A 3 23.36 -4.98 -5.83
N ASP A 4 24.46 -5.23 -5.17
CA ASP A 4 24.56 -6.02 -3.94
C ASP A 4 24.40 -5.15 -2.69
N CYS A 5 23.37 -5.45 -1.89
CA CYS A 5 23.10 -4.82 -0.59
C CYS A 5 23.68 -5.60 0.60
N LYS A 6 24.44 -6.65 0.34
CA LYS A 6 24.87 -7.68 1.29
C LYS A 6 25.45 -7.16 2.62
N ASN A 7 26.13 -6.03 2.58
CA ASN A 7 26.83 -5.49 3.75
C ASN A 7 26.15 -4.24 4.35
N ILE A 8 24.91 -3.93 3.92
CA ILE A 8 24.19 -2.77 4.41
C ILE A 8 23.17 -3.22 5.46
N THR A 9 23.19 -2.57 6.62
CA THR A 9 22.16 -2.74 7.66
C THR A 9 21.15 -1.62 7.57
N ILE A 10 19.91 -1.97 7.21
CA ILE A 10 18.79 -1.02 7.06
C ILE A 10 17.88 -1.10 8.29
N GLY A 11 17.79 -0.01 9.03
CA GLY A 11 16.82 0.19 10.10
C GLY A 11 15.48 0.67 9.52
N ILE A 12 14.44 -0.15 9.61
CA ILE A 12 13.08 0.22 9.18
C ILE A 12 12.30 0.72 10.39
N GLU A 13 12.02 2.03 10.41
CA GLU A 13 11.22 2.68 11.46
C GLU A 13 9.73 2.40 11.23
N LEU A 14 9.12 1.67 12.14
CA LEU A 14 7.72 1.26 12.03
C LEU A 14 6.77 2.40 12.39
N ILE A 15 5.65 2.47 11.67
CA ILE A 15 4.59 3.47 11.90
C ILE A 15 3.66 2.96 12.98
N ASP A 16 3.51 3.76 14.05
CA ASP A 16 2.53 3.51 15.11
C ASP A 16 1.24 4.30 14.84
N ASN A 17 0.56 3.95 13.75
CA ASN A 17 -0.74 4.53 13.43
C ASN A 17 -1.64 3.46 12.79
N PRO A 18 -2.48 2.78 13.59
CA PRO A 18 -3.36 1.73 13.10
C PRO A 18 -4.42 2.25 12.11
N GLU A 19 -4.72 3.55 12.11
CA GLU A 19 -5.63 4.15 11.13
C GLU A 19 -4.98 4.33 9.75
N TRP A 20 -3.64 4.38 9.69
CA TRP A 20 -2.93 4.56 8.43
C TRP A 20 -2.41 3.23 7.86
N MET A 21 -3.34 2.34 7.50
CA MET A 21 -3.04 1.03 6.91
C MET A 21 -2.13 1.11 5.67
N GLY A 22 -2.30 2.15 4.84
CA GLY A 22 -1.46 2.34 3.65
C GLY A 22 0.03 2.46 3.98
N GLY A 23 0.38 3.21 5.04
CA GLY A 23 1.76 3.35 5.50
C GLY A 23 2.31 2.04 6.09
N MET A 24 1.50 1.31 6.85
CA MET A 24 1.89 0.00 7.38
C MET A 24 2.14 -1.02 6.26
N LEU A 25 1.24 -1.09 5.27
CA LEU A 25 1.39 -1.98 4.11
C LEU A 25 2.60 -1.59 3.24
N TYR A 26 2.90 -0.30 3.13
CA TYR A 26 4.11 0.17 2.44
C TYR A 26 5.38 -0.39 3.09
N LEU A 27 5.54 -0.23 4.41
CA LEU A 27 6.70 -0.75 5.14
C LEU A 27 6.74 -2.28 5.15
N ARG A 28 5.57 -2.92 5.24
CA ARG A 28 5.47 -4.37 5.10
C ARG A 28 5.98 -4.85 3.75
N ASN A 29 5.51 -4.24 2.66
CA ASN A 29 5.90 -4.63 1.31
C ASN A 29 7.40 -4.38 1.10
N LEU A 30 7.96 -3.28 1.60
CA LEU A 30 9.41 -3.03 1.59
C LEU A 30 10.17 -4.13 2.33
N SER A 31 9.79 -4.38 3.58
CA SER A 31 10.47 -5.36 4.44
C SER A 31 10.49 -6.76 3.82
N LEU A 32 9.33 -7.20 3.32
CA LEU A 32 9.20 -8.51 2.68
C LEU A 32 9.94 -8.56 1.32
N SER A 33 9.94 -7.48 0.54
CA SER A 33 10.66 -7.43 -0.72
C SER A 33 12.16 -7.57 -0.50
N LEU A 34 12.72 -6.84 0.45
CA LEU A 34 14.13 -6.93 0.84
C LEU A 34 14.48 -8.32 1.41
N ALA A 35 13.61 -8.87 2.27
CA ALA A 35 13.80 -10.17 2.88
C ALA A 35 13.75 -11.34 1.88
N ASN A 36 13.05 -11.17 0.75
CA ASN A 36 12.94 -12.17 -0.31
C ASN A 36 14.09 -12.09 -1.35
N LEU A 37 15.04 -11.16 -1.21
CA LEU A 37 16.23 -11.16 -2.06
C LEU A 37 17.08 -12.42 -1.79
N PRO A 38 17.82 -12.93 -2.79
CA PRO A 38 18.85 -13.95 -2.58
C PRO A 38 19.82 -13.54 -1.47
N ILE A 39 20.32 -14.52 -0.69
CA ILE A 39 21.17 -14.25 0.49
C ILE A 39 22.41 -13.41 0.13
N GLU A 40 22.94 -13.63 -1.06
CA GLU A 40 24.10 -12.89 -1.58
C GLU A 40 23.82 -11.40 -1.81
N ASN A 41 22.56 -11.00 -1.98
CA ASN A 41 22.15 -9.61 -2.28
C ASN A 41 21.32 -8.98 -1.16
N ARG A 42 21.05 -9.75 -0.09
CA ARG A 42 20.09 -9.34 0.96
C ARG A 42 20.76 -8.43 1.98
N PRO A 43 20.16 -7.25 2.29
CA PRO A 43 20.61 -6.42 3.40
C PRO A 43 20.22 -7.05 4.74
N ILE A 44 20.90 -6.62 5.80
CA ILE A 44 20.45 -6.90 7.17
C ILE A 44 19.32 -5.90 7.49
N ILE A 45 18.15 -6.41 7.89
CA ILE A 45 17.00 -5.58 8.25
C ILE A 45 16.85 -5.52 9.76
N ARG A 46 16.71 -4.32 10.32
CA ARG A 46 16.41 -4.06 11.72
C ARG A 46 15.09 -3.31 11.81
N LEU A 47 14.10 -3.87 12.50
CA LEU A 47 12.86 -3.17 12.78
C LEU A 47 13.06 -2.22 13.96
N LEU A 48 12.71 -0.94 13.78
CA LEU A 48 12.86 0.11 14.77
C LEU A 48 11.49 0.56 15.26
N GLY A 49 11.31 0.59 16.57
CA GLY A 49 10.07 0.99 17.22
C GLY A 49 9.86 0.30 18.56
N PRO A 50 8.82 0.64 19.31
CA PRO A 50 8.44 -0.06 20.53
C PRO A 50 8.14 -1.54 20.28
N GLN A 51 8.54 -2.41 21.24
CA GLN A 51 8.39 -3.86 21.10
C GLN A 51 6.95 -4.32 20.74
N PRO A 52 5.87 -3.74 21.31
CA PRO A 52 4.51 -4.14 20.93
C PRO A 52 4.19 -3.89 19.44
N ILE A 53 4.75 -2.81 18.87
CA ILE A 53 4.55 -2.47 17.45
C ILE A 53 5.32 -3.46 16.56
N ILE A 54 6.56 -3.78 16.94
CA ILE A 54 7.37 -4.77 16.24
C ILE A 54 6.67 -6.13 16.24
N THR A 55 6.17 -6.56 17.41
CA THR A 55 5.47 -7.85 17.53
C THR A 55 4.22 -7.88 16.63
N ARG A 56 3.37 -6.85 16.72
CA ARG A 56 2.19 -6.73 15.86
C ARG A 56 2.55 -6.75 14.37
N PHE A 57 3.58 -6.01 13.96
CA PHE A 57 4.05 -5.98 12.58
C PHE A 57 4.50 -7.35 12.10
N LEU A 58 5.24 -8.10 12.91
CA LEU A 58 5.70 -9.45 12.58
C LEU A 58 4.55 -10.44 12.48
N ASP A 59 3.54 -10.35 13.36
CA ASP A 59 2.33 -11.17 13.34
C ASP A 59 1.51 -10.90 12.07
N GLU A 60 1.22 -9.64 11.78
CA GLU A 60 0.46 -9.22 10.61
C GLU A 60 1.16 -9.57 9.28
N CYS A 61 2.49 -9.56 9.28
CA CYS A 61 3.29 -9.92 8.10
C CYS A 61 3.51 -11.43 7.95
N ASN A 62 3.20 -12.24 8.98
CA ASN A 62 3.63 -13.64 9.09
C ASN A 62 5.15 -13.80 8.81
N ALA A 63 5.95 -12.89 9.37
CA ALA A 63 7.35 -12.67 8.99
C ALA A 63 8.34 -13.04 10.11
N HIS A 64 7.89 -13.65 11.20
CA HIS A 64 8.74 -14.00 12.33
C HIS A 64 9.95 -14.85 11.94
N GLU A 65 9.79 -15.82 11.05
CA GLU A 65 10.89 -16.67 10.59
C GLU A 65 11.88 -15.90 9.72
N ILE A 66 11.36 -15.12 8.76
CA ILE A 66 12.18 -14.33 7.84
C ILE A 66 13.09 -13.37 8.60
N PHE A 67 12.59 -12.73 9.64
CA PHE A 67 13.37 -11.77 10.45
C PHE A 67 14.24 -12.46 11.51
N ARG A 68 13.89 -13.69 11.94
CA ARG A 68 14.77 -14.50 12.81
C ARG A 68 16.08 -14.87 12.11
N GLU A 69 16.02 -15.34 10.89
CA GLU A 69 17.21 -15.71 10.11
C GLU A 69 18.14 -14.52 9.89
N GLN A 70 17.58 -13.31 9.76
CA GLN A 70 18.35 -12.09 9.50
C GLN A 70 18.99 -11.48 10.76
N THR A 71 18.43 -11.72 11.93
CA THR A 71 19.01 -11.19 13.17
C THR A 71 20.25 -11.94 13.64
N GLY A 72 20.57 -13.11 13.06
CA GLY A 72 21.70 -13.94 13.49
C GLY A 72 21.63 -14.33 14.98
N GLU A 73 20.48 -14.17 15.63
CA GLU A 73 20.29 -14.53 17.03
C GLU A 73 20.39 -16.05 17.20
N THR A 74 21.49 -16.49 17.75
CA THR A 74 21.66 -17.88 18.19
C THR A 74 20.80 -18.17 19.41
N LEU A 75 20.53 -19.46 19.69
CA LEU A 75 19.92 -19.89 20.95
C LEU A 75 20.66 -19.33 22.19
N LEU A 76 21.96 -19.18 22.06
CA LEU A 76 22.85 -18.64 23.09
C LEU A 76 22.58 -17.14 23.33
N ASP A 77 22.36 -16.36 22.28
CA ASP A 77 22.06 -14.92 22.38
C ASP A 77 20.71 -14.68 23.09
N ARG A 78 19.72 -15.58 22.87
CA ARG A 78 18.44 -15.55 23.60
C ARG A 78 18.59 -15.85 25.09
N VAL A 79 19.44 -16.83 25.43
CA VAL A 79 19.71 -17.18 26.83
C VAL A 79 20.45 -16.04 27.51
N LEU A 80 21.46 -15.47 26.88
CA LEU A 80 22.24 -14.35 27.41
C LEU A 80 21.36 -13.09 27.60
N ARG A 81 20.46 -12.80 26.68
CA ARG A 81 19.49 -11.69 26.81
C ARG A 81 18.51 -11.90 27.98
N LYS A 82 18.04 -13.13 28.20
CA LYS A 82 17.23 -13.47 29.40
C LYS A 82 18.00 -13.33 30.72
N LEU A 83 19.32 -13.45 30.68
CA LEU A 83 20.21 -13.27 31.80
C LEU A 83 20.71 -11.82 31.96
N GLY A 84 20.16 -10.86 31.17
CA GLY A 84 20.53 -9.45 31.24
C GLY A 84 21.85 -9.10 30.56
N TRP A 85 22.46 -10.05 29.86
CA TRP A 85 23.68 -9.83 29.07
C TRP A 85 23.35 -9.47 27.63
N ASN A 86 23.18 -8.18 27.37
CA ASN A 86 23.05 -7.65 26.02
C ASN A 86 24.45 -7.60 25.36
N LYS A 87 24.78 -8.63 24.57
CA LYS A 87 25.76 -8.41 23.50
C LYS A 87 25.08 -7.54 22.44
N ALA A 88 25.45 -6.27 22.39
CA ALA A 88 25.09 -5.41 21.28
C ALA A 88 25.50 -6.14 19.98
N SER A 89 24.52 -6.44 19.11
CA SER A 89 24.83 -7.03 17.82
C SER A 89 25.79 -6.10 17.09
N HIS A 90 26.92 -6.61 16.65
CA HIS A 90 28.08 -5.83 16.19
C HIS A 90 27.90 -5.14 14.83
N ASN A 91 26.72 -5.18 14.22
CA ASN A 91 26.48 -4.46 12.96
C ASN A 91 25.74 -3.15 13.26
N PRO A 92 26.42 -1.99 13.16
CA PRO A 92 25.76 -0.70 13.26
C PRO A 92 24.71 -0.56 12.15
N ILE A 93 23.67 0.23 12.41
CA ILE A 93 22.71 0.57 11.37
C ILE A 93 23.36 1.59 10.45
N ASP A 94 23.40 1.29 9.16
CA ASP A 94 23.98 2.17 8.14
C ASP A 94 22.96 3.17 7.62
N VAL A 95 21.71 2.72 7.41
CA VAL A 95 20.60 3.52 6.86
C VAL A 95 19.37 3.38 7.75
N VAL A 96 18.72 4.51 8.09
CA VAL A 96 17.40 4.56 8.75
C VAL A 96 16.37 4.99 7.72
N TYR A 97 15.27 4.25 7.62
CA TYR A 97 14.13 4.55 6.75
C TYR A 97 12.80 4.17 7.41
N PRO A 98 11.73 4.94 7.26
CA PRO A 98 11.57 6.22 6.54
C PRO A 98 11.98 7.46 7.34
N GLY A 99 12.60 7.28 8.49
CA GLY A 99 13.21 8.34 9.28
C GLY A 99 12.24 9.44 9.74
N PHE A 100 11.09 9.06 10.32
CA PHE A 100 10.10 10.02 10.81
C PHE A 100 10.55 10.78 12.06
N GLY A 101 11.34 10.17 12.91
CA GLY A 101 11.81 10.77 14.16
C GLY A 101 13.10 10.15 14.68
N THR A 102 13.44 8.95 14.24
CA THR A 102 14.61 8.22 14.70
C THR A 102 15.88 8.77 14.08
N THR A 103 16.83 9.15 14.93
CA THR A 103 18.19 9.50 14.53
C THR A 103 19.15 8.55 15.21
N ILE A 104 19.98 7.86 14.45
CA ILE A 104 21.01 6.94 14.94
C ILE A 104 22.38 7.52 14.61
N PRO A 105 23.26 7.75 15.61
CA PRO A 105 24.59 8.25 15.37
C PRO A 105 25.33 7.37 14.37
N GLY A 106 25.90 7.99 13.36
CA GLY A 106 26.64 7.26 12.31
C GLY A 106 25.76 6.75 11.15
N ALA A 107 24.46 6.59 11.29
CA ALA A 107 23.58 6.19 10.21
C ALA A 107 23.22 7.36 9.27
N VAL A 108 22.88 7.02 8.02
CA VAL A 108 22.21 7.93 7.07
C VAL A 108 20.73 7.81 7.26
N THR A 109 20.02 8.94 7.33
CA THR A 109 18.57 8.93 7.39
C THR A 109 17.98 9.29 6.03
N MET A 110 17.28 8.34 5.42
CA MET A 110 16.43 8.59 4.25
C MET A 110 15.02 8.92 4.73
N ARG A 111 14.40 9.90 4.10
CA ARG A 111 13.04 10.38 4.43
C ARG A 111 12.04 9.85 3.41
N TRP A 112 10.77 9.76 3.82
CA TRP A 112 9.68 9.40 2.92
C TRP A 112 8.61 10.48 2.92
N ILE A 113 8.21 10.89 1.73
CA ILE A 113 7.02 11.70 1.51
C ILE A 113 6.07 10.86 0.64
N PRO A 114 4.96 10.37 1.19
CA PRO A 114 4.06 9.47 0.45
C PRO A 114 3.35 10.17 -0.69
N ASP A 115 2.90 11.41 -0.48
CA ASP A 115 2.08 12.16 -1.42
C ASP A 115 1.95 13.66 -1.05
N PHE A 116 1.21 14.38 -1.90
CA PHE A 116 0.82 15.77 -1.72
C PHE A 116 -0.70 15.97 -1.70
N GLN A 117 -1.47 15.02 -1.18
CA GLN A 117 -2.93 15.03 -1.18
C GLN A 117 -3.51 16.35 -0.65
N HIS A 118 -2.91 16.92 0.40
CA HIS A 118 -3.35 18.19 1.00
C HIS A 118 -3.23 19.41 0.07
N ARG A 119 -2.50 19.29 -1.05
CA ARG A 119 -2.40 20.31 -2.09
C ARG A 119 -3.46 20.19 -3.17
N TYR A 120 -3.94 18.95 -3.41
CA TYR A 120 -4.92 18.65 -4.45
C TYR A 120 -6.34 18.62 -3.93
N LEU A 121 -6.52 18.19 -2.67
CA LEU A 121 -7.82 18.08 -2.00
C LEU A 121 -7.75 18.82 -0.65
N PRO A 122 -7.48 20.14 -0.64
CA PRO A 122 -7.30 20.90 0.59
C PRO A 122 -8.55 20.92 1.47
N GLU A 123 -9.73 20.77 0.90
CA GLU A 123 -11.01 20.71 1.60
C GLU A 123 -11.14 19.49 2.54
N LEU A 124 -10.30 18.49 2.37
CA LEU A 124 -10.25 17.31 3.25
C LEU A 124 -9.34 17.49 4.48
N PHE A 125 -8.71 18.64 4.63
CA PHE A 125 -7.75 18.92 5.69
C PHE A 125 -8.09 20.22 6.40
N SER A 126 -7.84 20.29 7.69
CA SER A 126 -7.88 21.57 8.40
C SER A 126 -6.74 22.49 7.95
N THR A 127 -6.95 23.80 8.07
CA THR A 127 -5.89 24.80 7.79
C THR A 127 -4.62 24.52 8.57
N GLN A 128 -4.76 24.05 9.83
CA GLN A 128 -3.63 23.71 10.69
C GLN A 128 -2.86 22.49 10.16
N GLU A 129 -3.55 21.45 9.71
CA GLU A 129 -2.92 20.26 9.12
C GLU A 129 -2.18 20.61 7.83
N ILE A 130 -2.78 21.43 6.97
CA ILE A 130 -2.13 21.91 5.74
C ILE A 130 -0.85 22.68 6.09
N ALA A 131 -0.92 23.61 7.04
CA ALA A 131 0.23 24.39 7.47
C ALA A 131 1.35 23.51 8.06
N ALA A 132 1.00 22.55 8.92
CA ALA A 132 1.95 21.62 9.53
C ALA A 132 2.63 20.72 8.48
N ARG A 133 1.87 20.15 7.53
CA ARG A 133 2.41 19.36 6.42
C ARG A 133 3.34 20.16 5.55
N ASN A 134 2.93 21.36 5.15
CA ASN A 134 3.77 22.27 4.35
C ASN A 134 5.07 22.63 5.07
N ALA A 135 5.02 22.96 6.37
CA ALA A 135 6.19 23.28 7.17
C ALA A 135 7.16 22.08 7.26
N SER A 136 6.64 20.88 7.54
CA SER A 136 7.43 19.66 7.61
C SER A 136 8.10 19.33 6.27
N ILE A 137 7.35 19.37 5.17
CA ILE A 137 7.90 19.08 3.84
C ILE A 137 8.91 20.16 3.42
N ASN A 138 8.65 21.42 3.74
CA ASN A 138 9.60 22.52 3.46
C ASN A 138 10.91 22.34 4.24
N ALA A 139 10.84 21.91 5.49
CA ALA A 139 12.05 21.60 6.27
C ALA A 139 12.85 20.46 5.62
N LEU A 140 12.18 19.41 5.15
CA LEU A 140 12.83 18.31 4.41
C LEU A 140 13.43 18.79 3.09
N ALA A 141 12.72 19.62 2.33
CA ALA A 141 13.17 20.16 1.05
C ALA A 141 14.46 21.01 1.21
N ASN A 142 14.57 21.78 2.30
CA ASN A 142 15.73 22.62 2.57
C ASN A 142 16.88 21.88 3.27
N SER A 143 16.69 20.63 3.66
CA SER A 143 17.74 19.81 4.30
C SER A 143 18.44 18.95 3.26
N PRO A 144 19.77 18.80 3.31
CA PRO A 144 20.47 17.83 2.47
C PRO A 144 20.06 16.41 2.88
N GLY A 145 20.09 15.48 1.93
CA GLY A 145 19.81 14.07 2.15
C GLY A 145 18.76 13.51 1.20
N THR A 146 18.59 12.20 1.23
CA THR A 146 17.69 11.50 0.31
C THR A 146 16.24 11.54 0.82
N VAL A 147 15.35 11.94 -0.08
CA VAL A 147 13.89 11.86 0.12
C VAL A 147 13.31 10.91 -0.92
N VAL A 148 12.64 9.87 -0.44
CA VAL A 148 12.01 8.84 -1.27
C VAL A 148 10.54 9.17 -1.47
N PHE A 149 10.06 9.00 -2.69
CA PHE A 149 8.67 9.17 -3.09
C PHE A 149 8.11 7.83 -3.58
N SER A 150 6.82 7.60 -3.35
CA SER A 150 6.16 6.37 -3.78
C SER A 150 5.87 6.34 -5.28
N SER A 151 5.93 7.50 -5.97
CA SER A 151 5.66 7.63 -7.40
C SER A 151 6.48 8.75 -8.04
N LYS A 152 6.65 8.69 -9.36
CA LYS A 152 7.21 9.80 -10.15
C LYS A 152 6.29 11.02 -10.09
N VAL A 153 4.97 10.80 -10.04
CA VAL A 153 3.98 11.88 -9.86
C VAL A 153 4.30 12.66 -8.60
N ALA A 154 4.48 11.99 -7.45
CA ALA A 154 4.81 12.66 -6.19
C ALA A 154 6.20 13.32 -6.22
N ALA A 155 7.19 12.72 -6.86
CA ALA A 155 8.52 13.33 -7.02
C ALA A 155 8.47 14.60 -7.87
N ASN A 156 7.71 14.59 -8.97
CA ASN A 156 7.49 15.77 -9.81
C ASN A 156 6.76 16.88 -9.07
N ASP A 157 5.75 16.54 -8.26
CA ASP A 157 5.05 17.47 -7.38
C ASP A 157 6.00 18.12 -6.37
N PHE A 158 6.91 17.34 -5.78
CA PHE A 158 7.93 17.88 -4.90
C PHE A 158 8.81 18.93 -5.60
N GLN A 159 9.32 18.62 -6.79
CA GLN A 159 10.13 19.55 -7.58
C GLN A 159 9.34 20.82 -7.93
N ARG A 160 8.06 20.68 -8.29
CA ARG A 160 7.18 21.79 -8.63
C ARG A 160 6.86 22.68 -7.44
N PHE A 161 6.58 22.09 -6.28
CA PHE A 161 6.16 22.85 -5.10
C PHE A 161 7.33 23.43 -4.29
N PHE A 162 8.52 22.86 -4.43
CA PHE A 162 9.72 23.25 -3.71
C PHE A 162 10.90 23.45 -4.68
N PRO A 163 10.80 24.41 -5.62
CA PRO A 163 11.89 24.69 -6.55
C PRO A 163 13.13 25.16 -5.75
N GLY A 164 14.31 24.65 -6.10
CA GLY A 164 15.56 24.95 -5.39
C GLY A 164 15.77 24.13 -4.11
N HIS A 165 15.02 23.01 -3.93
CA HIS A 165 15.25 22.08 -2.83
C HIS A 165 16.70 21.59 -2.76
N ARG A 166 17.20 21.36 -1.56
CA ARG A 166 18.53 20.76 -1.30
C ARG A 166 18.48 19.24 -1.17
N ALA A 167 17.29 18.71 -0.86
CA ALA A 167 17.06 17.28 -0.77
C ALA A 167 17.25 16.59 -2.14
N ILE A 168 17.68 15.36 -2.12
CA ILE A 168 17.89 14.51 -3.31
C ILE A 168 16.65 13.63 -3.47
N PRO A 169 15.74 13.92 -4.42
CA PRO A 169 14.56 13.10 -4.63
C PRO A 169 14.93 11.76 -5.27
N ARG A 170 14.33 10.70 -4.78
CA ARG A 170 14.39 9.35 -5.34
C ARG A 170 12.97 8.77 -5.39
N VAL A 171 12.71 7.94 -6.38
CA VAL A 171 11.42 7.24 -6.51
C VAL A 171 11.64 5.77 -6.21
N TRP A 172 10.80 5.22 -5.36
CA TRP A 172 10.74 3.80 -5.12
C TRP A 172 9.31 3.28 -5.26
N HIS A 173 9.06 2.52 -6.31
CA HIS A 173 7.79 1.84 -6.53
C HIS A 173 7.79 0.52 -5.77
N PHE A 174 6.77 0.29 -4.95
CA PHE A 174 6.60 -1.02 -4.32
C PHE A 174 5.58 -1.87 -5.07
N PHE A 175 5.74 -3.16 -4.95
CA PHE A 175 4.80 -4.17 -5.40
C PHE A 175 4.36 -5.02 -4.22
N SER A 176 3.25 -5.74 -4.35
CA SER A 176 2.71 -6.56 -3.25
C SER A 176 3.32 -7.97 -3.27
N PRO A 177 4.23 -8.31 -2.33
CA PRO A 177 4.80 -9.64 -2.22
C PRO A 177 3.80 -10.59 -1.56
N ILE A 178 2.70 -10.90 -2.26
CA ILE A 178 1.66 -11.80 -1.74
C ILE A 178 1.98 -13.27 -2.01
N GLN A 179 1.50 -14.11 -1.10
CA GLN A 179 1.53 -15.56 -1.25
C GLN A 179 0.08 -16.06 -1.22
N LEU A 180 -0.30 -16.81 -2.23
CA LEU A 180 -1.61 -17.41 -2.33
C LEU A 180 -1.48 -18.92 -2.20
N ALA A 181 -2.40 -19.55 -1.45
CA ALA A 181 -2.57 -20.98 -1.45
C ALA A 181 -3.58 -21.35 -2.56
N PRO A 182 -3.17 -22.02 -3.65
CA PRO A 182 -4.02 -22.22 -4.82
C PRO A 182 -5.36 -22.89 -4.51
N ASN A 183 -5.35 -23.88 -3.61
CA ASN A 183 -6.50 -24.70 -3.26
C ASN A 183 -7.12 -24.32 -1.91
N ALA A 184 -6.88 -23.10 -1.40
CA ALA A 184 -7.50 -22.67 -0.16
C ALA A 184 -9.04 -22.61 -0.31
N PRO A 185 -9.79 -23.18 0.65
CA PRO A 185 -11.23 -23.01 0.67
C PRO A 185 -11.60 -21.53 0.84
N PRO A 186 -12.84 -21.12 0.51
CA PRO A 186 -13.32 -19.78 0.81
C PRO A 186 -13.13 -19.46 2.29
N SER A 187 -12.73 -18.20 2.59
CA SER A 187 -12.69 -17.72 3.97
C SER A 187 -14.07 -17.78 4.61
N GLY A 188 -14.12 -17.82 5.94
CA GLY A 188 -15.38 -17.79 6.68
C GLY A 188 -16.25 -16.58 6.36
N LEU A 189 -15.66 -15.48 5.91
CA LEU A 189 -16.37 -14.25 5.51
C LEU A 189 -17.43 -14.49 4.45
N HIS A 190 -17.19 -15.39 3.49
CA HIS A 190 -18.18 -15.68 2.43
C HIS A 190 -19.47 -16.26 2.99
N GLN A 191 -19.37 -17.13 3.99
CA GLN A 191 -20.53 -17.74 4.66
C GLN A 191 -21.15 -16.78 5.67
N GLU A 192 -20.33 -16.15 6.49
CA GLU A 192 -20.78 -15.21 7.54
C GLU A 192 -21.59 -14.05 6.97
N HIS A 193 -21.08 -13.42 5.91
CA HIS A 193 -21.72 -12.29 5.26
C HIS A 193 -22.66 -12.70 4.10
N ARG A 194 -22.80 -13.97 3.80
CA ARG A 194 -23.61 -14.49 2.66
C ARG A 194 -23.29 -13.76 1.37
N LEU A 195 -21.97 -13.69 1.05
CA LEU A 195 -21.50 -12.96 -0.12
C LEU A 195 -22.05 -13.61 -1.40
N PRO A 196 -22.40 -12.82 -2.42
CA PRO A 196 -22.81 -13.35 -3.70
C PRO A 196 -21.65 -14.07 -4.40
N GLU A 197 -21.94 -15.01 -5.25
CA GLU A 197 -20.93 -15.75 -6.03
C GLU A 197 -20.15 -14.81 -6.95
N LYS A 198 -20.83 -13.85 -7.59
CA LYS A 198 -20.24 -12.90 -8.51
C LYS A 198 -20.41 -11.47 -7.97
N TYR A 199 -19.31 -10.78 -7.71
CA TYR A 199 -19.32 -9.43 -7.16
C TYR A 199 -18.17 -8.57 -7.67
N LEU A 200 -18.39 -7.25 -7.65
CA LEU A 200 -17.37 -6.23 -7.77
C LEU A 200 -16.80 -5.97 -6.37
N TYR A 201 -15.48 -5.86 -6.21
CA TYR A 201 -14.85 -5.63 -4.92
C TYR A 201 -14.23 -4.24 -4.80
N LEU A 202 -14.51 -3.54 -3.70
CA LEU A 202 -13.99 -2.21 -3.37
C LEU A 202 -13.29 -2.25 -2.00
N PRO A 203 -11.97 -2.54 -1.95
CA PRO A 203 -11.21 -2.74 -0.71
C PRO A 203 -10.56 -1.45 -0.21
N ASN A 204 -11.35 -0.44 0.13
CA ASN A 204 -10.86 0.84 0.60
C ASN A 204 -11.46 1.23 1.95
N GLN A 205 -10.67 1.89 2.79
CA GLN A 205 -11.23 2.62 3.93
C GLN A 205 -12.22 3.67 3.43
N PHE A 206 -13.27 3.93 4.20
CA PHE A 206 -14.36 4.84 3.81
C PHE A 206 -13.97 6.32 3.99
N TRP A 207 -12.81 6.70 3.44
CA TRP A 207 -12.38 8.08 3.37
C TRP A 207 -12.94 8.78 2.14
N ALA A 208 -13.24 10.07 2.26
CA ALA A 208 -13.91 10.82 1.20
C ALA A 208 -13.19 10.73 -0.16
N HIS A 209 -11.85 10.83 -0.17
CA HIS A 209 -11.07 10.74 -1.41
C HIS A 209 -11.05 9.33 -2.04
N LYS A 210 -11.47 8.29 -1.34
CA LYS A 210 -11.62 6.93 -1.90
C LYS A 210 -12.88 6.78 -2.77
N ASN A 211 -13.73 7.81 -2.80
CA ASN A 211 -14.76 8.05 -3.79
C ASN A 211 -15.77 6.90 -3.99
N HIS A 212 -16.18 6.26 -2.90
CA HIS A 212 -17.20 5.20 -2.91
C HIS A 212 -18.51 5.64 -3.58
N ILE A 213 -18.85 6.94 -3.46
CA ILE A 213 -20.08 7.49 -4.01
C ILE A 213 -20.18 7.35 -5.53
N THR A 214 -19.07 7.47 -6.25
CA THR A 214 -19.06 7.28 -7.72
C THR A 214 -19.43 5.84 -8.08
N VAL A 215 -18.95 4.84 -7.33
CA VAL A 215 -19.34 3.45 -7.56
C VAL A 215 -20.82 3.23 -7.23
N LEU A 216 -21.31 3.74 -6.11
CA LEU A 216 -22.73 3.62 -5.73
C LEU A 216 -23.64 4.25 -6.79
N LYS A 217 -23.31 5.43 -7.30
CA LYS A 217 -24.05 6.08 -8.39
C LYS A 217 -24.03 5.25 -9.67
N SER A 218 -22.89 4.61 -9.99
CA SER A 218 -22.79 3.73 -11.17
C SER A 218 -23.72 2.51 -11.04
N LEU A 219 -23.89 1.97 -9.83
CA LEU A 219 -24.85 0.86 -9.60
C LEU A 219 -26.29 1.27 -9.90
N VAL A 220 -26.68 2.51 -9.56
CA VAL A 220 -28.02 3.05 -9.88
C VAL A 220 -28.19 3.13 -11.40
N VAL A 221 -27.20 3.68 -12.12
CA VAL A 221 -27.24 3.78 -13.60
C VAL A 221 -27.30 2.39 -14.24
N LEU A 222 -26.51 1.43 -13.75
CA LEU A 222 -26.51 0.05 -14.24
C LEU A 222 -27.89 -0.59 -14.10
N ARG A 223 -28.52 -0.47 -12.95
CA ARG A 223 -29.86 -1.00 -12.69
C ARG A 223 -30.93 -0.33 -13.57
N ASP A 224 -30.96 1.01 -13.58
CA ASP A 224 -32.07 1.76 -14.14
C ASP A 224 -31.99 1.89 -15.67
N GLN A 225 -30.79 2.07 -16.23
CA GLN A 225 -30.62 2.25 -17.67
C GLN A 225 -30.22 0.95 -18.39
N TYR A 226 -29.30 0.17 -17.82
CA TYR A 226 -28.80 -1.05 -18.48
C TYR A 226 -29.52 -2.33 -18.03
N ARG A 227 -30.37 -2.27 -16.99
CA ARG A 227 -31.04 -3.44 -16.41
C ARG A 227 -30.09 -4.53 -15.91
N ILE A 228 -28.92 -4.11 -15.43
CA ILE A 228 -27.85 -4.98 -14.89
C ILE A 228 -27.74 -4.74 -13.39
N ILE A 229 -27.78 -5.83 -12.61
CA ILE A 229 -27.51 -5.81 -11.18
C ILE A 229 -26.08 -6.28 -10.95
N VAL A 230 -25.26 -5.40 -10.36
CA VAL A 230 -23.85 -5.72 -10.01
C VAL A 230 -23.73 -5.70 -8.50
N PRO A 231 -23.58 -6.86 -7.84
CA PRO A 231 -23.28 -6.92 -6.41
C PRO A 231 -21.96 -6.24 -6.09
N LEU A 232 -21.93 -5.42 -5.02
CA LEU A 232 -20.74 -4.71 -4.56
C LEU A 232 -20.37 -5.16 -3.15
N VAL A 233 -19.16 -5.67 -2.99
CA VAL A 233 -18.57 -6.01 -1.69
C VAL A 233 -17.53 -4.96 -1.34
N CYS A 234 -17.62 -4.38 -0.14
CA CYS A 234 -16.72 -3.35 0.36
C CYS A 234 -16.03 -3.83 1.64
N SER A 235 -14.72 -3.60 1.78
CA SER A 235 -14.01 -3.77 3.04
C SER A 235 -13.19 -2.52 3.38
N GLY A 236 -12.96 -2.29 4.68
CA GLY A 236 -12.22 -1.17 5.20
C GLY A 236 -12.89 -0.54 6.42
N ALA A 237 -12.15 0.30 7.15
CA ALA A 237 -12.69 1.03 8.29
C ALA A 237 -13.81 1.97 7.84
N GLN A 238 -14.95 1.88 8.53
CA GLN A 238 -16.18 2.63 8.24
C GLN A 238 -16.19 4.03 8.88
N SER A 239 -15.01 4.55 9.18
CA SER A 239 -14.81 5.87 9.80
C SER A 239 -13.83 6.69 9.00
N ASP A 240 -14.09 7.99 8.92
CA ASP A 240 -13.15 9.00 8.43
C ASP A 240 -13.01 10.07 9.52
N ARG A 241 -11.82 10.16 10.13
CA ARG A 241 -11.56 11.15 11.20
C ARG A 241 -11.74 12.59 10.70
N ARG A 242 -11.48 12.84 9.41
CA ARG A 242 -11.61 14.15 8.77
C ARG A 242 -13.06 14.48 8.38
N ASN A 243 -13.90 13.45 8.25
CA ASN A 243 -15.32 13.59 7.87
C ASN A 243 -16.17 12.49 8.52
N SER A 244 -16.51 12.65 9.79
CA SER A 244 -17.23 11.67 10.58
C SER A 244 -18.62 11.30 10.04
N SER A 245 -19.23 12.15 9.22
CA SER A 245 -20.53 11.92 8.59
C SER A 245 -20.42 11.22 7.22
N HIS A 246 -19.20 10.98 6.70
CA HIS A 246 -19.04 10.45 5.34
C HIS A 246 -19.71 9.09 5.14
N PHE A 247 -19.42 8.14 6.04
CA PHE A 247 -19.99 6.79 5.92
C PHE A 247 -21.51 6.77 6.09
N SER A 248 -22.06 7.57 7.02
CA SER A 248 -23.52 7.66 7.19
C SER A 248 -24.24 8.22 5.96
N LYS A 249 -23.63 9.20 5.26
CA LYS A 249 -24.14 9.72 3.99
C LYS A 249 -24.15 8.66 2.88
N LEU A 250 -23.12 7.82 2.81
CA LEU A 250 -23.10 6.70 1.85
C LEU A 250 -24.21 5.68 2.16
N ARG A 251 -24.42 5.35 3.42
CA ARG A 251 -25.53 4.46 3.83
C ARG A 251 -26.92 5.05 3.54
N GLU A 252 -27.07 6.35 3.73
CA GLU A 252 -28.30 7.05 3.38
C GLU A 252 -28.57 6.98 1.87
N PHE A 253 -27.57 7.27 1.04
CA PHE A 253 -27.65 7.12 -0.42
C PHE A 253 -28.06 5.69 -0.83
N ILE A 254 -27.45 4.65 -0.22
CA ILE A 254 -27.77 3.25 -0.48
C ILE A 254 -29.25 2.97 -0.20
N ARG A 255 -29.77 3.46 0.94
CA ARG A 255 -31.16 3.28 1.33
C ARG A 255 -32.11 4.02 0.39
N GLU A 256 -31.85 5.29 0.08
CA GLU A 256 -32.68 6.13 -0.78
C GLU A 256 -32.78 5.60 -2.22
N HIS A 257 -31.70 4.97 -2.69
CA HIS A 257 -31.65 4.42 -4.04
C HIS A 257 -31.93 2.90 -4.10
N ASN A 258 -32.44 2.29 -3.01
CA ASN A 258 -32.78 0.87 -2.94
C ASN A 258 -31.62 -0.07 -3.34
N LEU A 259 -30.41 0.21 -2.84
CA LEU A 259 -29.20 -0.60 -3.07
C LEU A 259 -28.88 -1.53 -1.88
N THR A 260 -29.72 -1.62 -0.85
CA THR A 260 -29.45 -2.33 0.40
C THR A 260 -29.12 -3.81 0.18
N ASP A 261 -29.82 -4.47 -0.74
CA ASP A 261 -29.62 -5.89 -1.07
C ASP A 261 -28.52 -6.12 -2.12
N GLN A 262 -27.81 -5.06 -2.50
CA GLN A 262 -26.78 -5.07 -3.54
C GLN A 262 -25.40 -4.70 -3.02
N VAL A 263 -25.28 -4.19 -1.78
CA VAL A 263 -24.02 -3.70 -1.21
C VAL A 263 -23.73 -4.37 0.14
N TRP A 264 -22.57 -5.04 0.23
CA TRP A 264 -22.09 -5.72 1.44
C TRP A 264 -20.91 -4.94 2.04
N PHE A 265 -20.96 -4.75 3.36
CA PHE A 265 -19.90 -4.12 4.13
C PHE A 265 -19.26 -5.12 5.08
N LEU A 266 -17.98 -5.45 4.86
CA LEU A 266 -17.23 -6.40 5.68
C LEU A 266 -16.54 -5.75 6.88
N GLY A 267 -16.42 -4.40 6.90
CA GLY A 267 -15.59 -3.72 7.88
C GLY A 267 -14.09 -3.95 7.66
N LEU A 268 -13.31 -3.83 8.73
CA LEU A 268 -11.89 -4.22 8.70
C LEU A 268 -11.79 -5.74 8.74
N VAL A 269 -11.08 -6.31 7.78
CA VAL A 269 -10.86 -7.74 7.65
C VAL A 269 -9.37 -8.07 7.75
N PRO A 270 -8.99 -9.22 8.33
CA PRO A 270 -7.61 -9.69 8.33
C PRO A 270 -7.04 -9.81 6.92
N ARG A 271 -5.75 -9.55 6.77
CA ARG A 271 -5.11 -9.52 5.43
C ARG A 271 -5.30 -10.79 4.61
N ALA A 272 -5.18 -11.95 5.23
CA ALA A 272 -5.36 -13.24 4.54
C ALA A 272 -6.78 -13.39 3.98
N GLU A 273 -7.79 -12.99 4.75
CA GLU A 273 -9.19 -13.04 4.34
C GLU A 273 -9.49 -11.98 3.27
N GLN A 274 -8.88 -10.79 3.40
CA GLN A 274 -8.97 -9.75 2.37
C GLN A 274 -8.46 -10.24 1.02
N LEU A 275 -7.33 -10.94 1.00
CA LEU A 275 -6.77 -11.53 -0.23
C LEU A 275 -7.68 -12.61 -0.83
N ASP A 276 -8.39 -13.39 0.00
CA ASP A 276 -9.37 -14.36 -0.49
C ASP A 276 -10.58 -13.66 -1.14
N VAL A 277 -11.08 -12.56 -0.55
CA VAL A 277 -12.14 -11.75 -1.17
C VAL A 277 -11.68 -11.15 -2.50
N PHE A 278 -10.43 -10.67 -2.61
CA PHE A 278 -9.85 -10.22 -3.88
C PHE A 278 -9.86 -11.33 -4.95
N ARG A 279 -9.39 -12.53 -4.58
CA ARG A 279 -9.28 -13.68 -5.50
C ARG A 279 -10.63 -14.06 -6.10
N ARG A 280 -11.68 -14.02 -5.30
CA ARG A 280 -13.02 -14.49 -5.68
C ARG A 280 -13.87 -13.41 -6.35
N ALA A 281 -13.48 -12.16 -6.28
CA ALA A 281 -14.16 -11.08 -6.99
C ALA A 281 -14.18 -11.32 -8.50
N ALA A 282 -15.25 -10.95 -9.18
CA ALA A 282 -15.28 -10.92 -10.64
C ALA A 282 -14.37 -9.81 -11.19
N ALA A 283 -14.31 -8.68 -10.48
CA ALA A 283 -13.38 -7.59 -10.72
C ALA A 283 -13.19 -6.76 -9.45
N VAL A 284 -12.15 -5.94 -9.46
CA VAL A 284 -11.88 -4.93 -8.41
C VAL A 284 -12.16 -3.54 -8.98
N VAL A 285 -12.61 -2.60 -8.15
CA VAL A 285 -12.74 -1.19 -8.52
C VAL A 285 -11.96 -0.30 -7.57
N GLN A 286 -11.16 0.61 -8.12
CA GLN A 286 -10.36 1.60 -7.40
C GLN A 286 -10.71 3.00 -7.89
N PRO A 287 -11.75 3.66 -7.30
CA PRO A 287 -12.32 4.90 -7.82
C PRO A 287 -11.68 6.17 -7.26
N SER A 288 -10.57 6.08 -6.55
CA SER A 288 -9.97 7.17 -5.77
C SER A 288 -9.79 8.46 -6.57
N LEU A 289 -10.04 9.60 -5.93
CA LEU A 289 -9.77 10.93 -6.49
C LEU A 289 -8.28 11.26 -6.44
N PHE A 290 -7.56 10.67 -5.51
CA PHE A 290 -6.13 10.89 -5.30
C PHE A 290 -5.48 9.69 -4.62
N GLU A 291 -4.24 9.37 -5.02
CA GLU A 291 -3.35 8.36 -4.40
C GLU A 291 -1.90 8.83 -4.47
N GLY A 292 -1.08 8.40 -3.51
CA GLY A 292 0.39 8.46 -3.62
C GLY A 292 0.96 7.27 -4.39
N TRP A 293 0.47 6.06 -4.08
CA TRP A 293 0.65 4.78 -4.75
C TRP A 293 -0.38 3.80 -4.19
N SER A 294 -1.17 3.18 -5.02
CA SER A 294 -2.29 2.36 -4.57
C SER A 294 -1.88 0.92 -4.28
N THR A 295 -1.98 0.50 -3.01
CA THR A 295 -1.81 -0.91 -2.62
C THR A 295 -2.86 -1.81 -3.24
N VAL A 296 -4.08 -1.32 -3.41
CA VAL A 296 -5.18 -2.04 -4.08
C VAL A 296 -4.82 -2.42 -5.52
N VAL A 297 -4.19 -1.50 -6.24
CA VAL A 297 -3.72 -1.76 -7.61
C VAL A 297 -2.66 -2.85 -7.61
N GLU A 298 -1.69 -2.79 -6.69
CA GLU A 298 -0.60 -3.78 -6.62
C GLU A 298 -1.10 -5.15 -6.16
N ASP A 299 -2.06 -5.19 -5.23
CA ASP A 299 -2.70 -6.45 -4.82
C ASP A 299 -3.47 -7.09 -5.97
N THR A 300 -4.25 -6.27 -6.68
CA THR A 300 -5.06 -6.75 -7.82
C THR A 300 -4.16 -7.23 -8.96
N ARG A 301 -3.06 -6.49 -9.24
CA ARG A 301 -2.01 -6.90 -10.19
C ARG A 301 -1.45 -8.27 -9.83
N ALA A 302 -1.08 -8.46 -8.57
CA ALA A 302 -0.45 -9.70 -8.09
C ALA A 302 -1.39 -10.91 -8.15
N ILE A 303 -2.71 -10.68 -8.06
CA ILE A 303 -3.74 -11.72 -8.15
C ILE A 303 -4.22 -11.92 -9.60
N GLY A 304 -3.94 -10.98 -10.51
CA GLY A 304 -4.35 -11.07 -11.90
C GLY A 304 -5.84 -10.82 -12.15
N ARG A 305 -6.55 -10.14 -11.21
CA ARG A 305 -7.98 -9.85 -11.39
C ARG A 305 -8.21 -8.64 -12.30
N PRO A 306 -9.32 -8.60 -13.05
CA PRO A 306 -9.76 -7.40 -13.77
C PRO A 306 -9.93 -6.22 -12.82
N LEU A 307 -9.54 -5.01 -13.27
CA LEU A 307 -9.49 -3.82 -12.42
C LEU A 307 -10.06 -2.60 -13.14
N PHE A 308 -11.06 -1.97 -12.53
CA PHE A 308 -11.58 -0.68 -12.96
C PHE A 308 -10.94 0.43 -12.14
N LEU A 309 -10.28 1.37 -12.81
CA LEU A 309 -9.45 2.42 -12.20
C LEU A 309 -9.94 3.81 -12.53
N SER A 310 -9.99 4.70 -11.55
CA SER A 310 -10.06 6.13 -11.83
C SER A 310 -8.84 6.59 -12.62
N ASP A 311 -9.07 7.44 -13.64
CA ASP A 311 -8.04 7.98 -14.52
C ASP A 311 -7.30 9.14 -13.85
N ILE A 312 -6.45 8.81 -12.89
CA ILE A 312 -5.57 9.76 -12.19
C ILE A 312 -4.11 9.48 -12.53
N PRO A 313 -3.22 10.48 -12.46
CA PRO A 313 -1.83 10.33 -12.89
C PRO A 313 -1.09 9.13 -12.30
N VAL A 314 -1.26 8.87 -11.01
CA VAL A 314 -0.59 7.75 -10.35
C VAL A 314 -1.10 6.38 -10.81
N HIS A 315 -2.40 6.24 -11.09
CA HIS A 315 -2.94 4.99 -11.64
C HIS A 315 -2.45 4.74 -13.07
N ARG A 316 -2.25 5.82 -13.86
CA ARG A 316 -1.59 5.74 -15.17
C ARG A 316 -0.12 5.34 -15.04
N GLU A 317 0.59 5.84 -14.03
CA GLU A 317 1.97 5.43 -13.74
C GLU A 317 2.04 3.96 -13.31
N GLN A 318 1.10 3.48 -12.49
CA GLN A 318 1.01 2.08 -12.10
C GLN A 318 0.68 1.15 -13.28
N ALA A 319 -0.14 1.59 -14.22
CA ALA A 319 -0.50 0.92 -15.47
C ALA A 319 -0.68 -0.61 -15.35
N PRO A 320 -1.59 -1.12 -14.49
CA PRO A 320 -1.79 -2.57 -14.34
C PRO A 320 -2.28 -3.20 -15.65
N PRO A 321 -1.79 -4.40 -16.04
CA PRO A 321 -2.15 -5.04 -17.31
C PRO A 321 -3.65 -5.27 -17.49
N THR A 322 -4.38 -5.49 -16.40
CA THR A 322 -5.83 -5.76 -16.37
C THR A 322 -6.68 -4.51 -16.12
N GLY A 323 -6.07 -3.31 -16.22
CA GLY A 323 -6.70 -2.05 -15.85
C GLY A 323 -7.57 -1.45 -16.95
N SER A 324 -8.83 -1.12 -16.61
CA SER A 324 -9.74 -0.32 -17.41
C SER A 324 -9.99 1.02 -16.73
N PHE A 325 -9.75 2.13 -17.43
CA PHE A 325 -9.77 3.46 -16.85
C PHE A 325 -11.09 4.19 -17.10
N PHE A 326 -11.55 4.95 -16.08
CA PHE A 326 -12.69 5.84 -16.18
C PHE A 326 -12.40 7.19 -15.50
N PRO A 327 -12.98 8.32 -15.96
CA PRO A 327 -12.82 9.60 -15.27
C PRO A 327 -13.32 9.52 -13.84
N PRO A 328 -12.57 9.99 -12.82
CA PRO A 328 -12.86 9.75 -11.41
C PRO A 328 -14.23 10.28 -10.94
N GLU A 329 -14.75 11.31 -11.62
CA GLU A 329 -16.05 11.91 -11.28
C GLU A 329 -17.21 11.38 -12.14
N SER A 330 -16.93 10.53 -13.16
CA SER A 330 -17.96 10.03 -14.06
C SER A 330 -18.43 8.63 -13.68
N HIS A 331 -19.50 8.58 -12.91
CA HIS A 331 -20.20 7.33 -12.57
C HIS A 331 -20.91 6.71 -13.79
N GLU A 332 -21.32 7.52 -14.77
CA GLU A 332 -21.92 7.06 -16.03
C GLU A 332 -20.89 6.28 -16.87
N ARG A 333 -19.63 6.77 -16.92
CA ARG A 333 -18.59 6.08 -17.66
C ARG A 333 -18.20 4.77 -17.00
N LEU A 334 -18.13 4.74 -15.67
CA LEU A 334 -17.93 3.48 -14.93
C LEU A 334 -19.09 2.51 -15.18
N ALA A 335 -20.34 2.99 -15.15
CA ALA A 335 -21.52 2.17 -15.43
C ALA A 335 -21.47 1.60 -16.85
N ALA A 336 -21.11 2.42 -17.85
CA ALA A 336 -20.98 1.96 -19.25
C ALA A 336 -19.92 0.86 -19.38
N LEU A 337 -18.71 1.06 -18.81
CA LEU A 337 -17.66 0.04 -18.82
C LEU A 337 -18.09 -1.26 -18.16
N LEU A 338 -18.77 -1.18 -17.02
CA LEU A 338 -19.30 -2.35 -16.35
C LEU A 338 -20.41 -3.02 -17.17
N ALA A 339 -21.30 -2.26 -17.81
CA ALA A 339 -22.35 -2.80 -18.69
C ALA A 339 -21.76 -3.57 -19.88
N GLU A 340 -20.71 -3.06 -20.48
CA GLU A 340 -20.00 -3.71 -21.59
C GLU A 340 -19.29 -5.00 -21.18
N THR A 341 -18.79 -5.08 -19.95
CA THR A 341 -17.88 -6.16 -19.53
C THR A 341 -18.47 -7.14 -18.54
N TRP A 342 -19.44 -6.75 -17.72
CA TRP A 342 -19.93 -7.56 -16.60
C TRP A 342 -20.36 -8.97 -16.96
N ALA A 343 -21.03 -9.14 -18.10
CA ALA A 343 -21.50 -10.45 -18.55
C ALA A 343 -20.33 -11.43 -18.80
N HIS A 344 -19.18 -10.91 -19.23
CA HIS A 344 -17.98 -11.67 -19.58
C HIS A 344 -17.00 -11.87 -18.42
N LEU A 345 -17.17 -11.14 -17.32
CA LEU A 345 -16.36 -11.32 -16.11
C LEU A 345 -16.83 -12.56 -15.37
N SER A 346 -15.89 -13.38 -14.93
CA SER A 346 -16.16 -14.58 -14.12
C SER A 346 -15.70 -14.37 -12.68
N PRO A 347 -16.43 -14.90 -11.68
CA PRO A 347 -15.91 -14.97 -10.32
C PRO A 347 -14.62 -15.81 -10.28
N GLY A 348 -13.73 -15.47 -9.36
CA GLY A 348 -12.50 -16.25 -9.15
C GLY A 348 -12.69 -17.42 -8.15
N PRO A 349 -11.61 -18.14 -7.85
CA PRO A 349 -10.24 -17.88 -8.32
C PRO A 349 -10.02 -18.32 -9.78
N ASP A 350 -9.17 -17.57 -10.49
CA ASP A 350 -8.65 -17.94 -11.80
C ASP A 350 -7.18 -18.35 -11.64
N LEU A 351 -6.93 -19.63 -11.53
CA LEU A 351 -5.62 -20.17 -11.17
C LEU A 351 -4.55 -19.89 -12.22
N ASP A 352 -4.90 -19.86 -13.50
CA ASP A 352 -3.96 -19.59 -14.60
C ASP A 352 -3.56 -18.10 -14.63
N ALA A 353 -4.54 -17.21 -14.49
CA ALA A 353 -4.28 -15.77 -14.36
C ALA A 353 -3.45 -15.46 -13.10
N GLU A 354 -3.79 -16.08 -11.96
CA GLU A 354 -3.04 -15.94 -10.71
C GLU A 354 -1.58 -16.41 -10.86
N ALA A 355 -1.35 -17.59 -11.46
CA ALA A 355 0.00 -18.12 -11.65
C ALA A 355 0.85 -17.18 -12.52
N THR A 356 0.26 -16.66 -13.60
CA THR A 356 0.92 -15.72 -14.51
C THR A 356 1.23 -14.40 -13.79
N ALA A 357 0.26 -13.83 -13.09
CA ALA A 357 0.39 -12.58 -12.36
C ALA A 357 1.43 -12.68 -11.23
N LEU A 358 1.39 -13.75 -10.44
CA LEU A 358 2.37 -14.01 -9.37
C LEU A 358 3.81 -14.14 -9.90
N LYS A 359 3.99 -14.80 -11.05
CA LYS A 359 5.31 -14.89 -11.67
C LYS A 359 5.86 -13.51 -12.04
N GLN A 360 5.05 -12.67 -12.67
CA GLN A 360 5.43 -11.31 -13.03
C GLN A 360 5.68 -10.43 -11.80
N THR A 361 4.79 -10.50 -10.82
CA THR A 361 4.92 -9.74 -9.57
C THR A 361 6.18 -10.12 -8.80
N ARG A 362 6.57 -11.40 -8.75
CA ARG A 362 7.83 -11.81 -8.10
C ARG A 362 9.05 -11.16 -8.74
N MET A 363 9.07 -11.01 -10.07
CA MET A 363 10.14 -10.31 -10.77
C MET A 363 10.15 -8.82 -10.39
N GLN A 364 8.99 -8.16 -10.43
CA GLN A 364 8.85 -6.75 -10.06
C GLN A 364 9.22 -6.49 -8.59
N VAL A 365 8.82 -7.36 -7.66
CA VAL A 365 9.21 -7.30 -6.24
C VAL A 365 10.71 -7.37 -6.08
N ARG A 366 11.39 -8.28 -6.81
CA ARG A 366 12.85 -8.40 -6.78
C ARG A 366 13.53 -7.16 -7.33
N GLU A 367 13.12 -6.68 -8.49
CA GLU A 367 13.67 -5.47 -9.12
C GLU A 367 13.48 -4.25 -8.22
N SER A 368 12.29 -4.09 -7.63
CA SER A 368 11.98 -3.05 -6.68
C SER A 368 12.85 -3.11 -5.42
N ALA A 369 13.12 -4.30 -4.89
CA ALA A 369 14.01 -4.48 -3.75
C ALA A 369 15.45 -4.08 -4.08
N LEU A 370 15.98 -4.46 -5.25
CA LEU A 370 17.30 -4.06 -5.72
C LEU A 370 17.39 -2.55 -5.94
N GLU A 371 16.33 -1.93 -6.47
CA GLU A 371 16.25 -0.48 -6.63
C GLU A 371 16.31 0.25 -5.28
N PHE A 372 15.60 -0.25 -4.25
CA PHE A 372 15.70 0.33 -2.91
C PHE A 372 17.13 0.20 -2.36
N CYS A 373 17.76 -0.93 -2.58
CA CYS A 373 19.17 -1.16 -2.21
C CYS A 373 20.10 -0.15 -2.89
N ARG A 374 19.88 0.13 -4.17
CA ARG A 374 20.64 1.14 -4.93
C ARG A 374 20.46 2.54 -4.34
N ILE A 375 19.21 2.92 -4.02
CA ILE A 375 18.90 4.21 -3.37
C ILE A 375 19.61 4.32 -2.01
N ALA A 376 19.58 3.25 -1.21
CA ALA A 376 20.24 3.24 0.10
C ALA A 376 21.78 3.39 -0.03
N ARG A 377 22.39 2.75 -1.01
CA ARG A 377 23.84 2.88 -1.30
C ARG A 377 24.19 4.29 -1.74
N GLU A 378 23.45 4.85 -2.68
CA GLU A 378 23.66 6.23 -3.13
C GLU A 378 23.56 7.24 -1.96
N ALA A 379 22.63 7.01 -1.03
CA ALA A 379 22.52 7.83 0.16
C ALA A 379 23.73 7.73 1.10
N LEU A 380 24.35 6.54 1.21
CA LEU A 380 25.56 6.32 1.98
C LEU A 380 26.78 7.00 1.32
N GLU A 381 26.93 6.85 0.00
CA GLU A 381 28.00 7.47 -0.78
C GLU A 381 27.95 9.00 -0.70
N ALA A 382 26.73 9.57 -0.79
CA ALA A 382 26.53 11.03 -0.68
C ALA A 382 26.95 11.60 0.68
N LYS A 383 26.91 10.81 1.77
CA LYS A 383 27.39 11.20 3.10
C LYS A 383 28.92 11.35 3.16
N GLY A 384 29.66 10.58 2.37
CA GLY A 384 31.12 10.57 2.34
C GLY A 384 31.74 11.70 1.50
N LEU A 385 30.93 12.45 0.73
CA LEU A 385 31.38 13.56 -0.08
C LEU A 385 31.46 14.86 0.77
N PRO A 386 32.54 15.67 0.66
CA PRO A 386 32.59 16.97 1.30
C PRO A 386 31.44 17.85 0.79
N GLN A 387 30.72 18.48 1.71
CA GLN A 387 29.62 19.41 1.43
C GLN A 387 30.13 20.75 0.90
#